data_1f30739ded078f63ba415bf87d839de2
#
_entry.id   1f30739ded078f63ba415bf87d839de2
#
_cell.length_a   1.000
_cell.length_b   1.000
_cell.length_c   1.000
_cell.angle_alpha   90.00
_cell.angle_beta   90.00
_cell.angle_gamma   90.00
#
_symmetry.space_group_name_H-M   'P 1'
#
loop_
_entity.id
_entity.type
_entity.pdbx_description
1 polymer ?
#
loop_
_entity_poly.entity_id
_entity_poly.type
_entity_poly.pdbx_seq_one_letter_code
_entity_poly.pdbx_strand_id
1 'polypeptide(L)'
;MMDNLNLAKNSNLFIISAPSGAGKTSLVRSISKCCDFLAPSISFTTRKKRDSETNNQDYYFVTQKLFEQKILNNEFLEYQKVYDNYYGTGIRETSELLRKGKDVILEIDYKGMMSVKQIFPSAISIYIVPPSVETLRERLGVRGQDTVEVIKNRMKSSIHELLYAKFADYVVVNDDFKRASSELLKIIVSTKINSCGINAWLTRLTKIYN
;
A
#
# COMPACT_ATOMS: atom_id res chain seq x y z
N MET A 1 6.18 3.91 -23.07
CA MET A 1 6.75 4.32 -21.76
C MET A 1 6.35 3.42 -20.59
N MET A 2 5.56 2.37 -20.80
CA MET A 2 4.96 1.53 -19.74
C MET A 2 5.59 0.14 -19.57
N ASP A 3 6.63 -0.20 -20.31
CA ASP A 3 7.28 -1.53 -20.23
C ASP A 3 8.33 -1.67 -19.10
N ASN A 4 8.47 -0.66 -18.24
CA ASN A 4 9.57 -0.58 -17.28
C ASN A 4 9.32 -1.26 -15.92
N LEU A 5 8.13 -1.72 -15.61
CA LEU A 5 7.89 -2.65 -14.51
C LEU A 5 7.94 -4.07 -15.07
N ASN A 6 9.15 -4.55 -15.31
CA ASN A 6 9.39 -5.97 -15.58
C ASN A 6 8.99 -6.76 -14.32
N LEU A 7 7.70 -7.13 -14.23
CA LEU A 7 7.23 -8.09 -13.24
C LEU A 7 8.01 -9.39 -13.49
N ALA A 8 8.82 -9.79 -12.54
CA ALA A 8 9.35 -11.16 -12.58
C ALA A 8 8.13 -12.09 -12.67
N LYS A 9 8.22 -13.15 -13.46
CA LYS A 9 7.13 -14.06 -13.87
C LYS A 9 6.18 -14.53 -12.73
N ASN A 10 6.52 -14.23 -11.46
CA ASN A 10 5.84 -14.73 -10.26
C ASN A 10 5.73 -13.68 -9.12
N SER A 11 5.88 -12.39 -9.40
CA SER A 11 5.75 -11.33 -8.39
C SER A 11 4.47 -10.55 -8.57
N ASN A 12 3.76 -10.27 -7.47
CA ASN A 12 2.52 -9.50 -7.47
C ASN A 12 2.76 -8.09 -6.92
N LEU A 13 1.95 -7.15 -7.38
CA LEU A 13 1.87 -5.80 -6.85
C LEU A 13 0.56 -5.66 -6.07
N PHE A 14 0.68 -5.43 -4.76
CA PHE A 14 -0.45 -5.18 -3.88
C PHE A 14 -0.53 -3.70 -3.55
N ILE A 15 -1.73 -3.16 -3.57
CA ILE A 15 -2.03 -1.81 -3.13
C ILE A 15 -2.85 -1.92 -1.85
N ILE A 16 -2.33 -1.41 -0.74
CA ILE A 16 -3.08 -1.34 0.50
C ILE A 16 -3.40 0.13 0.76
N SER A 17 -4.69 0.45 0.73
CA SER A 17 -5.21 1.78 0.98
C SER A 17 -6.15 1.80 2.17
N ALA A 18 -6.33 2.96 2.78
CA ALA A 18 -7.18 3.13 3.94
C ALA A 18 -7.39 4.62 4.24
N PRO A 19 -8.48 5.02 4.89
CA PRO A 19 -8.59 6.34 5.47
C PRO A 19 -7.61 6.51 6.64
N SER A 20 -7.29 7.76 6.95
CA SER A 20 -6.45 8.07 8.12
C SER A 20 -7.10 7.50 9.39
N GLY A 21 -6.30 6.80 10.22
CA GLY A 21 -6.80 6.19 11.47
C GLY A 21 -7.32 4.76 11.34
N ALA A 22 -7.44 4.19 10.15
CA ALA A 22 -7.93 2.80 9.98
C ALA A 22 -6.90 1.70 10.37
N GLY A 23 -5.62 2.05 10.63
CA GLY A 23 -4.61 1.10 11.08
C GLY A 23 -3.77 0.45 9.97
N LYS A 24 -3.77 1.00 8.75
CA LYS A 24 -3.05 0.51 7.57
C LYS A 24 -1.59 0.14 7.86
N THR A 25 -0.78 1.11 8.30
CA THR A 25 0.67 0.93 8.56
C THR A 25 0.96 -0.18 9.57
N SER A 26 0.14 -0.29 10.62
CA SER A 26 0.30 -1.35 11.63
C SER A 26 0.05 -2.74 11.04
N LEU A 27 -0.99 -2.88 10.21
CA LEU A 27 -1.31 -4.14 9.53
C LEU A 27 -0.23 -4.51 8.51
N VAL A 28 0.21 -3.56 7.66
CA VAL A 28 1.29 -3.79 6.69
C VAL A 28 2.57 -4.23 7.39
N ARG A 29 2.97 -3.55 8.46
CA ARG A 29 4.16 -3.93 9.25
C ARG A 29 4.03 -5.33 9.86
N SER A 30 2.84 -5.70 10.34
CA SER A 30 2.59 -7.02 10.93
C SER A 30 2.79 -8.13 9.91
N ILE A 31 2.15 -8.04 8.75
CA ILE A 31 2.22 -9.09 7.72
C ILE A 31 3.59 -9.15 7.04
N SER A 32 4.25 -8.01 6.84
CA SER A 32 5.60 -7.96 6.23
C SER A 32 6.68 -8.62 7.11
N LYS A 33 6.49 -8.64 8.44
CA LYS A 33 7.38 -9.36 9.35
C LYS A 33 7.21 -10.88 9.31
N CYS A 34 6.04 -11.35 8.88
CA CYS A 34 5.71 -12.77 8.87
C CYS A 34 6.02 -13.46 7.53
N CYS A 35 6.37 -12.68 6.49
CA CYS A 35 6.47 -13.21 5.13
C CYS A 35 7.69 -12.66 4.40
N ASP A 36 8.73 -13.47 4.29
CA ASP A 36 9.98 -13.09 3.61
C ASP A 36 9.81 -12.77 2.13
N PHE A 37 8.78 -13.29 1.49
CA PHE A 37 8.46 -13.02 0.09
C PHE A 37 7.79 -11.65 -0.13
N LEU A 38 7.34 -10.99 0.94
CA LEU A 38 6.55 -9.75 0.90
C LEU A 38 7.42 -8.56 1.32
N ALA A 39 7.42 -7.51 0.53
CA ALA A 39 8.19 -6.31 0.81
C ALA A 39 7.34 -5.03 0.63
N PRO A 40 7.21 -4.18 1.65
CA PRO A 40 6.64 -2.85 1.44
C PRO A 40 7.58 -1.98 0.61
N SER A 41 7.03 -1.25 -0.36
CA SER A 41 7.77 -0.19 -1.04
C SER A 41 7.92 1.00 -0.11
N ILE A 42 9.14 1.54 -0.04
CA ILE A 42 9.42 2.73 0.76
C ILE A 42 9.12 3.94 -0.11
N SER A 43 8.18 4.79 0.34
CA SER A 43 7.79 6.00 -0.39
C SER A 43 8.75 7.16 -0.13
N PHE A 44 8.86 8.07 -1.10
CA PHE A 44 9.51 9.36 -0.93
C PHE A 44 8.56 10.36 -0.28
N THR A 45 9.09 11.26 0.52
CA THR A 45 8.32 12.37 1.09
C THR A 45 9.16 13.63 1.31
N THR A 46 8.51 14.78 1.18
CA THR A 46 9.11 16.09 1.53
C THR A 46 8.84 16.49 2.98
N ARG A 47 8.03 15.70 3.70
CA ARG A 47 7.77 15.91 5.11
C ARG A 47 9.05 15.74 5.94
N LYS A 48 9.21 16.58 6.94
CA LYS A 48 10.30 16.40 7.91
C LYS A 48 10.18 15.06 8.63
N LYS A 49 11.29 14.40 8.81
CA LYS A 49 11.42 13.16 9.57
C LYS A 49 11.01 13.39 11.05
N ARG A 50 10.21 12.49 11.61
CA ARG A 50 9.93 12.46 13.06
C ARG A 50 11.07 11.75 13.80
N ASP A 51 11.19 11.99 15.11
CA ASP A 51 12.27 11.40 15.90
C ASP A 51 12.30 9.88 15.90
N SER A 52 11.09 9.26 15.87
CA SER A 52 10.93 7.79 15.85
C SER A 52 11.09 7.16 14.46
N GLU A 53 11.28 7.95 13.42
CA GLU A 53 11.39 7.45 12.04
C GLU A 53 12.84 7.35 11.58
N THR A 54 13.13 6.41 10.69
CA THR A 54 14.44 6.18 10.11
C THR A 54 14.42 6.39 8.60
N ASN A 55 15.37 7.18 8.09
CA ASN A 55 15.51 7.37 6.63
C ASN A 55 15.84 6.05 5.94
N ASN A 56 15.29 5.85 4.75
CA ASN A 56 15.42 4.63 3.95
C ASN A 56 14.77 3.37 4.56
N GLN A 57 14.01 3.52 5.67
CA GLN A 57 13.21 2.46 6.27
C GLN A 57 11.73 2.82 6.34
N ASP A 58 11.41 4.01 6.89
CA ASP A 58 10.03 4.49 6.95
C ASP A 58 9.67 5.28 5.69
N TYR A 59 10.57 6.16 5.25
CA TYR A 59 10.48 6.97 4.02
C TYR A 59 11.88 7.30 3.48
N TYR A 60 11.94 7.63 2.19
CA TYR A 60 13.03 8.42 1.63
C TYR A 60 12.69 9.90 1.85
N PHE A 61 13.27 10.50 2.92
CA PHE A 61 13.07 11.91 3.22
C PHE A 61 13.92 12.77 2.32
N VAL A 62 13.27 13.55 1.45
CA VAL A 62 13.93 14.34 0.42
C VAL A 62 13.52 15.81 0.46
N THR A 63 14.30 16.70 -0.14
CA THR A 63 13.92 18.09 -0.31
C THR A 63 12.80 18.23 -1.35
N GLN A 64 12.01 19.30 -1.25
CA GLN A 64 10.97 19.58 -2.25
C GLN A 64 11.56 19.68 -3.66
N LYS A 65 12.70 20.35 -3.81
CA LYS A 65 13.40 20.50 -5.10
C LYS A 65 13.73 19.12 -5.72
N LEU A 66 14.27 18.19 -4.92
CA LEU A 66 14.58 16.84 -5.43
C LEU A 66 13.30 16.07 -5.78
N PHE A 67 12.24 16.22 -5.00
CA PHE A 67 10.96 15.55 -5.30
C PHE A 67 10.38 16.07 -6.63
N GLU A 68 10.38 17.39 -6.83
CA GLU A 68 9.89 18.01 -8.07
C GLU A 68 10.75 17.60 -9.29
N GLN A 69 12.06 17.48 -9.14
CA GLN A 69 12.93 16.93 -10.20
C GLN A 69 12.53 15.49 -10.56
N LYS A 70 12.23 14.65 -9.56
CA LYS A 70 11.76 13.28 -9.80
C LYS A 70 10.41 13.24 -10.52
N ILE A 71 9.50 14.19 -10.22
CA ILE A 71 8.24 14.34 -10.98
C ILE A 71 8.53 14.65 -12.45
N LEU A 72 9.37 15.64 -12.71
CA LEU A 72 9.73 16.05 -14.10
C LEU A 72 10.39 14.92 -14.89
N ASN A 73 11.15 14.06 -14.21
CA ASN A 73 11.80 12.89 -14.82
C ASN A 73 10.85 11.68 -14.94
N ASN A 74 9.58 11.78 -14.52
CA ASN A 74 8.62 10.66 -14.50
C ASN A 74 9.12 9.44 -13.69
N GLU A 75 9.77 9.67 -12.55
CA GLU A 75 10.36 8.63 -11.71
C GLU A 75 9.37 8.00 -10.71
N PHE A 76 8.12 8.50 -10.62
CA PHE A 76 7.09 7.99 -9.71
C PHE A 76 6.03 7.15 -10.41
N LEU A 77 5.62 6.05 -9.78
CA LEU A 77 4.41 5.28 -10.13
C LEU A 77 3.15 6.12 -9.86
N GLU A 78 3.14 6.76 -8.73
CA GLU A 78 2.13 7.70 -8.28
C GLU A 78 2.78 8.71 -7.34
N TYR A 79 2.20 9.88 -7.24
CA TYR A 79 2.54 10.86 -6.21
C TYR A 79 1.32 11.72 -5.88
N GLN A 80 1.26 12.18 -4.63
CA GLN A 80 0.18 13.04 -4.14
C GLN A 80 0.76 14.13 -3.25
N LYS A 81 0.12 15.30 -3.28
CA LYS A 81 0.34 16.34 -2.28
C LYS A 81 -0.74 16.20 -1.20
N VAL A 82 -0.30 15.85 0.00
CA VAL A 82 -1.16 15.71 1.18
C VAL A 82 -0.81 16.84 2.15
N TYR A 83 -1.73 17.76 2.35
CA TYR A 83 -1.48 19.04 2.99
C TYR A 83 -0.31 19.77 2.28
N ASP A 84 0.77 20.10 3.01
CA ASP A 84 1.91 20.84 2.46
C ASP A 84 3.07 19.95 2.00
N ASN A 85 2.91 18.62 2.05
CA ASN A 85 3.98 17.69 1.75
C ASN A 85 3.64 16.78 0.58
N TYR A 86 4.64 16.46 -0.21
CA TYR A 86 4.55 15.45 -1.24
C TYR A 86 4.85 14.06 -0.68
N TYR A 87 4.18 13.07 -1.26
CA TYR A 87 4.42 11.65 -1.05
C TYR A 87 4.38 10.97 -2.41
N GLY A 88 5.25 9.98 -2.65
CA GLY A 88 5.25 9.29 -3.94
C GLY A 88 6.02 7.99 -3.89
N THR A 89 5.61 7.05 -4.73
CA THR A 89 6.18 5.71 -4.85
C THR A 89 7.12 5.66 -6.05
N GLY A 90 8.40 5.39 -5.83
CA GLY A 90 9.41 5.36 -6.89
C GLY A 90 9.26 4.13 -7.80
N ILE A 91 9.35 4.33 -9.12
CA ILE A 91 9.32 3.26 -10.13
C ILE A 91 10.52 2.33 -9.95
N ARG A 92 11.71 2.91 -9.80
CA ARG A 92 12.97 2.17 -9.70
C ARG A 92 12.98 1.26 -8.48
N GLU A 93 12.66 1.80 -7.30
CA GLU A 93 12.68 1.10 -6.03
C GLU A 93 11.68 -0.06 -6.03
N THR A 94 10.48 0.18 -6.54
CA THR A 94 9.44 -0.85 -6.70
C THR A 94 9.87 -1.94 -7.68
N SER A 95 10.43 -1.56 -8.84
CA SER A 95 10.90 -2.50 -9.86
C SER A 95 12.05 -3.37 -9.36
N GLU A 96 12.96 -2.81 -8.54
CA GLU A 96 14.06 -3.58 -7.96
C GLU A 96 13.56 -4.69 -7.01
N LEU A 97 12.53 -4.41 -6.21
CA LEU A 97 11.92 -5.42 -5.34
C LEU A 97 11.23 -6.52 -6.15
N LEU A 98 10.46 -6.14 -7.16
CA LEU A 98 9.77 -7.10 -8.04
C LEU A 98 10.77 -7.99 -8.79
N ARG A 99 11.88 -7.43 -9.31
CA ARG A 99 12.95 -8.19 -9.96
C ARG A 99 13.66 -9.17 -9.04
N LYS A 100 13.72 -8.89 -7.74
CA LYS A 100 14.23 -9.81 -6.71
C LYS A 100 13.23 -10.94 -6.37
N GLY A 101 12.09 -11.02 -7.07
CA GLY A 101 11.05 -12.02 -6.83
C GLY A 101 10.20 -11.74 -5.57
N LYS A 102 10.22 -10.52 -5.05
CA LYS A 102 9.35 -10.12 -3.94
C LYS A 102 7.98 -9.74 -4.46
N ASP A 103 6.94 -10.10 -3.74
CA ASP A 103 5.65 -9.46 -3.86
C ASP A 103 5.73 -8.09 -3.17
N VAL A 104 5.27 -7.04 -3.83
CA VAL A 104 5.45 -5.66 -3.33
C VAL A 104 4.13 -5.09 -2.84
N ILE A 105 4.16 -4.48 -1.66
CA ILE A 105 3.03 -3.71 -1.11
C ILE A 105 3.30 -2.21 -1.33
N LEU A 106 2.35 -1.55 -1.97
CA LEU A 106 2.25 -0.09 -2.00
C LEU A 106 1.30 0.36 -0.88
N GLU A 107 1.84 1.06 0.12
CA GLU A 107 1.06 1.66 1.20
C GLU A 107 0.72 3.11 0.83
N ILE A 108 -0.36 3.29 0.08
CA ILE A 108 -0.76 4.57 -0.51
C ILE A 108 -2.18 4.98 -0.13
N ASP A 109 -2.57 6.20 -0.43
CA ASP A 109 -3.93 6.68 -0.25
C ASP A 109 -4.86 6.24 -1.41
N TYR A 110 -6.15 6.58 -1.33
CA TYR A 110 -7.12 6.21 -2.35
C TYR A 110 -6.83 6.83 -3.73
N LYS A 111 -6.24 8.03 -3.78
CA LYS A 111 -5.88 8.68 -5.05
C LYS A 111 -4.73 7.93 -5.73
N GLY A 112 -3.70 7.59 -4.96
CA GLY A 112 -2.61 6.74 -5.41
C GLY A 112 -3.10 5.37 -5.88
N MET A 113 -4.02 4.73 -5.12
CA MET A 113 -4.65 3.48 -5.51
C MET A 113 -5.33 3.59 -6.88
N MET A 114 -6.15 4.60 -7.10
CA MET A 114 -6.83 4.82 -8.38
C MET A 114 -5.84 5.05 -9.52
N SER A 115 -4.80 5.85 -9.29
CA SER A 115 -3.75 6.13 -10.29
C SER A 115 -2.98 4.86 -10.66
N VAL A 116 -2.55 4.09 -9.67
CA VAL A 116 -1.82 2.83 -9.92
C VAL A 116 -2.69 1.80 -10.63
N LYS A 117 -3.96 1.65 -10.26
CA LYS A 117 -4.91 0.73 -10.93
C LYS A 117 -5.14 1.09 -12.40
N GLN A 118 -5.08 2.36 -12.78
CA GLN A 118 -5.15 2.78 -14.18
C GLN A 118 -3.92 2.34 -14.99
N ILE A 119 -2.73 2.41 -14.38
CA ILE A 119 -1.46 2.06 -15.03
C ILE A 119 -1.22 0.55 -14.99
N PHE A 120 -1.57 -0.09 -13.87
CA PHE A 120 -1.42 -1.52 -13.59
C PHE A 120 -2.74 -2.14 -13.17
N PRO A 121 -3.65 -2.46 -14.12
CA PRO A 121 -4.95 -3.07 -13.80
C PRO A 121 -4.84 -4.41 -13.07
N SER A 122 -3.72 -5.13 -13.25
CA SER A 122 -3.42 -6.40 -12.57
C SER A 122 -2.95 -6.25 -11.12
N ALA A 123 -2.61 -5.04 -10.67
CA ALA A 123 -2.31 -4.80 -9.26
C ALA A 123 -3.54 -5.10 -8.40
N ILE A 124 -3.33 -5.76 -7.28
CA ILE A 124 -4.42 -6.18 -6.38
C ILE A 124 -4.60 -5.12 -5.31
N SER A 125 -5.76 -4.49 -5.30
CA SER A 125 -6.09 -3.43 -4.34
C SER A 125 -6.89 -3.96 -3.15
N ILE A 126 -6.45 -3.64 -1.95
CA ILE A 126 -7.06 -4.01 -0.68
C ILE A 126 -7.32 -2.73 0.12
N TYR A 127 -8.56 -2.50 0.48
CA TYR A 127 -8.95 -1.32 1.25
C TYR A 127 -9.22 -1.70 2.71
N ILE A 128 -8.51 -1.06 3.64
CA ILE A 128 -8.71 -1.28 5.08
C ILE A 128 -9.74 -0.27 5.57
N VAL A 129 -10.78 -0.75 6.25
CA VAL A 129 -11.82 0.11 6.84
C VAL A 129 -11.92 -0.09 8.35
N PRO A 130 -12.26 0.93 9.13
CA PRO A 130 -12.60 0.77 10.53
C PRO A 130 -13.97 0.08 10.66
N PRO A 131 -14.30 -0.54 11.81
CA PRO A 131 -15.60 -1.18 12.03
C PRO A 131 -16.74 -0.17 12.11
N SER A 132 -16.46 1.05 12.54
CA SER A 132 -17.45 2.14 12.62
C SER A 132 -16.80 3.52 12.53
N VAL A 133 -17.63 4.54 12.33
CA VAL A 133 -17.20 5.96 12.35
C VAL A 133 -16.79 6.38 13.76
N GLU A 134 -17.41 5.83 14.79
CA GLU A 134 -17.08 6.05 16.20
C GLU A 134 -15.67 5.58 16.51
N THR A 135 -15.35 4.33 16.13
CA THR A 135 -13.99 3.77 16.28
C THR A 135 -12.95 4.61 15.53
N LEU A 136 -13.31 5.09 14.33
CA LEU A 136 -12.42 5.97 13.57
C LEU A 136 -12.15 7.28 14.31
N ARG A 137 -13.19 7.87 14.94
CA ARG A 137 -13.08 9.10 15.75
C ARG A 137 -12.15 8.89 16.95
N GLU A 138 -12.34 7.80 17.68
CA GLU A 138 -11.49 7.42 18.82
C GLU A 138 -10.04 7.29 18.40
N ARG A 139 -9.76 6.53 17.34
CA ARG A 139 -8.40 6.31 16.84
C ARG A 139 -7.71 7.60 16.34
N LEU A 140 -8.47 8.54 15.80
CA LEU A 140 -7.94 9.83 15.39
C LEU A 140 -7.67 10.73 16.60
N GLY A 141 -8.49 10.66 17.66
CA GLY A 141 -8.34 11.42 18.90
C GLY A 141 -7.16 11.00 19.77
N VAL A 142 -6.84 9.72 19.81
CA VAL A 142 -5.75 9.13 20.65
C VAL A 142 -4.35 9.61 20.25
N ARG A 143 -4.14 10.14 19.05
CA ARG A 143 -2.83 10.70 18.64
C ARG A 143 -2.41 11.98 19.36
N GLY A 144 -3.26 12.58 20.20
CA GLY A 144 -2.95 13.43 21.34
C GLY A 144 -2.32 14.82 21.08
N GLN A 145 -2.10 15.21 19.80
CA GLN A 145 -1.43 16.48 19.45
C GLN A 145 -2.29 17.41 18.56
N ASP A 146 -3.51 16.96 18.20
CA ASP A 146 -4.36 17.71 17.28
C ASP A 146 -5.44 18.48 18.05
N THR A 147 -5.74 19.72 17.63
CA THR A 147 -6.89 20.48 18.14
C THR A 147 -8.21 19.83 17.70
N VAL A 148 -9.30 20.13 18.42
CA VAL A 148 -10.65 19.63 18.12
C VAL A 148 -11.04 19.90 16.65
N GLU A 149 -10.67 21.05 16.13
CA GLU A 149 -10.96 21.46 14.75
C GLU A 149 -10.17 20.64 13.73
N VAL A 150 -8.89 20.35 14.01
CA VAL A 150 -8.06 19.46 13.17
C VAL A 150 -8.63 18.05 13.15
N ILE A 151 -9.07 17.52 14.30
CA ILE A 151 -9.72 16.21 14.39
C ILE A 151 -11.00 16.18 13.56
N LYS A 152 -11.83 17.22 13.64
CA LYS A 152 -13.08 17.35 12.87
C LYS A 152 -12.82 17.35 11.36
N ASN A 153 -11.81 18.09 10.91
CA ASN A 153 -11.44 18.16 9.50
C ASN A 153 -10.88 16.81 9.00
N ARG A 154 -10.04 16.14 9.79
CA ARG A 154 -9.54 14.80 9.49
C ARG A 154 -10.66 13.77 9.44
N MET A 155 -11.63 13.83 10.34
CA MET A 155 -12.82 12.97 10.32
C MET A 155 -13.60 13.14 9.02
N LYS A 156 -13.88 14.39 8.63
CA LYS A 156 -14.60 14.68 7.38
C LYS A 156 -13.87 14.09 6.16
N SER A 157 -12.55 14.29 6.09
CA SER A 157 -11.72 13.69 5.02
C SER A 157 -11.76 12.17 5.07
N SER A 158 -11.59 11.56 6.24
CA SER A 158 -11.57 10.09 6.38
C SER A 158 -12.91 9.45 6.03
N ILE A 159 -14.04 10.08 6.36
CA ILE A 159 -15.38 9.60 5.95
C ILE A 159 -15.52 9.67 4.42
N HIS A 160 -15.04 10.75 3.79
CA HIS A 160 -15.04 10.84 2.33
C HIS A 160 -14.15 9.77 1.70
N GLU A 161 -12.99 9.47 2.28
CA GLU A 161 -12.08 8.43 1.81
C GLU A 161 -12.71 7.03 1.86
N LEU A 162 -13.60 6.74 2.84
CA LEU A 162 -14.31 5.45 2.92
C LEU A 162 -15.15 5.14 1.68
N LEU A 163 -15.66 6.15 0.98
CA LEU A 163 -16.43 5.95 -0.25
C LEU A 163 -15.64 5.28 -1.37
N TYR A 164 -14.32 5.33 -1.30
CA TYR A 164 -13.42 4.73 -2.30
C TYR A 164 -13.14 3.25 -2.04
N ALA A 165 -13.55 2.70 -0.91
CA ALA A 165 -13.45 1.26 -0.63
C ALA A 165 -14.16 0.41 -1.70
N LYS A 166 -15.25 0.91 -2.30
CA LYS A 166 -16.00 0.22 -3.37
C LYS A 166 -15.21 0.01 -4.66
N PHE A 167 -14.09 0.69 -4.85
CA PHE A 167 -13.23 0.55 -6.03
C PHE A 167 -12.05 -0.41 -5.83
N ALA A 168 -11.88 -0.92 -4.61
CA ALA A 168 -10.86 -1.91 -4.32
C ALA A 168 -11.34 -3.33 -4.67
N ASP A 169 -10.40 -4.21 -4.99
CA ASP A 169 -10.70 -5.63 -5.27
C ASP A 169 -11.13 -6.36 -4.00
N TYR A 170 -10.59 -5.95 -2.83
CA TYR A 170 -10.90 -6.51 -1.51
C TYR A 170 -11.07 -5.40 -0.47
N VAL A 171 -11.92 -5.66 0.52
CA VAL A 171 -12.10 -4.80 1.70
C VAL A 171 -11.87 -5.63 2.96
N VAL A 172 -11.02 -5.12 3.86
CA VAL A 172 -10.73 -5.75 5.17
C VAL A 172 -11.19 -4.82 6.28
N VAL A 173 -12.05 -5.32 7.16
CA VAL A 173 -12.53 -4.57 8.33
C VAL A 173 -11.54 -4.75 9.48
N ASN A 174 -10.90 -3.67 9.92
CA ASN A 174 -9.99 -3.67 11.04
C ASN A 174 -10.72 -3.36 12.36
N ASP A 175 -11.52 -4.30 12.80
CA ASP A 175 -12.17 -4.30 14.11
C ASP A 175 -11.29 -4.97 15.19
N ASP A 176 -10.84 -6.18 14.93
CA ASP A 176 -9.80 -6.86 15.70
C ASP A 176 -8.52 -6.94 14.86
N PHE A 177 -7.41 -6.49 15.43
CA PHE A 177 -6.13 -6.40 14.73
C PHE A 177 -5.60 -7.76 14.26
N LYS A 178 -5.72 -8.81 15.08
CA LYS A 178 -5.23 -10.15 14.73
C LYS A 178 -6.07 -10.77 13.62
N ARG A 179 -7.40 -10.60 13.70
CA ARG A 179 -8.32 -11.07 12.67
C ARG A 179 -8.07 -10.35 11.34
N ALA A 180 -7.99 -9.01 11.34
CA ALA A 180 -7.71 -8.22 10.15
C ALA A 180 -6.35 -8.55 9.53
N SER A 181 -5.31 -8.74 10.36
CA SER A 181 -3.98 -9.17 9.89
C SER A 181 -4.01 -10.54 9.23
N SER A 182 -4.75 -11.51 9.84
CA SER A 182 -4.92 -12.84 9.26
C SER A 182 -5.70 -12.82 7.95
N GLU A 183 -6.77 -12.02 7.86
CA GLU A 183 -7.57 -11.86 6.65
C GLU A 183 -6.77 -11.23 5.52
N LEU A 184 -6.05 -10.14 5.81
CA LEU A 184 -5.16 -9.50 4.86
C LEU A 184 -4.09 -10.46 4.32
N LEU A 185 -3.49 -11.27 5.20
CA LEU A 185 -2.50 -12.27 4.80
C LEU A 185 -3.12 -13.38 3.94
N LYS A 186 -4.33 -13.84 4.26
CA LYS A 186 -5.05 -14.84 3.44
C LYS A 186 -5.31 -14.35 2.02
N ILE A 187 -5.72 -13.08 1.84
CA ILE A 187 -5.90 -12.49 0.52
C ILE A 187 -4.59 -12.53 -0.28
N ILE A 188 -3.50 -12.08 0.33
CA ILE A 188 -2.17 -12.04 -0.31
C ILE A 188 -1.69 -13.45 -0.70
N VAL A 189 -1.79 -14.41 0.22
CA VAL A 189 -1.33 -15.79 -0.01
C VAL A 189 -2.19 -16.51 -1.05
N SER A 190 -3.53 -16.34 -1.01
CA SER A 190 -4.43 -16.97 -1.99
C SER A 190 -4.16 -16.50 -3.41
N THR A 191 -3.84 -15.22 -3.58
CA THR A 191 -3.47 -14.65 -4.87
C THR A 191 -2.16 -15.24 -5.41
N LYS A 192 -1.18 -15.46 -4.53
CA LYS A 192 0.09 -16.09 -4.90
C LYS A 192 -0.09 -17.57 -5.30
N ILE A 193 -0.94 -18.31 -4.60
CA ILE A 193 -1.26 -19.69 -4.93
C ILE A 193 -1.95 -19.77 -6.29
N ASN A 194 -2.89 -18.86 -6.60
CA ASN A 194 -3.57 -18.83 -7.89
C ASN A 194 -2.62 -18.53 -9.06
N SER A 195 -1.62 -17.67 -8.88
CA SER A 195 -0.65 -17.34 -9.94
C SER A 195 0.45 -18.41 -10.14
N CYS A 196 0.91 -19.06 -9.08
CA CYS A 196 1.97 -20.07 -9.12
C CYS A 196 1.46 -21.50 -9.06
N GLY A 197 0.43 -21.76 -8.25
CA GLY A 197 -0.02 -23.12 -7.93
C GLY A 197 -0.73 -23.82 -9.07
N ILE A 198 -1.59 -23.12 -9.80
CA ILE A 198 -2.32 -23.69 -10.95
C ILE A 198 -1.36 -24.06 -12.07
N ASN A 199 -0.41 -23.18 -12.39
CA ASN A 199 0.58 -23.47 -13.44
C ASN A 199 1.54 -24.60 -13.06
N ALA A 200 1.99 -24.67 -11.82
CA ALA A 200 2.82 -25.76 -11.32
C ALA A 200 2.04 -27.09 -11.27
N TRP A 201 0.77 -27.04 -10.89
CA TRP A 201 -0.11 -28.19 -10.87
C TRP A 201 -0.44 -28.69 -12.27
N LEU A 202 -0.80 -27.81 -13.21
CA LEU A 202 -1.01 -28.14 -14.62
C LEU A 202 0.25 -28.75 -15.26
N THR A 203 1.43 -28.18 -14.98
CA THR A 203 2.72 -28.73 -15.47
C THR A 203 3.01 -30.12 -14.93
N ARG A 204 2.61 -30.45 -13.69
CA ARG A 204 2.73 -31.81 -13.14
C ARG A 204 1.76 -32.77 -13.80
N LEU A 205 0.50 -32.36 -14.01
CA LEU A 205 -0.49 -33.20 -14.70
C LEU A 205 -0.09 -33.49 -16.13
N THR A 206 0.36 -32.52 -16.90
CA THR A 206 0.79 -32.71 -18.29
C THR A 206 2.03 -33.60 -18.42
N LYS A 207 2.91 -33.66 -17.39
CA LYS A 207 4.05 -34.58 -17.36
C LYS A 207 3.68 -36.04 -17.03
N ILE A 208 2.52 -36.29 -16.45
CA ILE A 208 2.03 -37.63 -16.13
C ILE A 208 1.36 -38.27 -17.35
N TYR A 209 0.89 -37.47 -18.31
CA TYR A 209 0.19 -37.94 -19.52
C TYR A 209 1.06 -37.95 -20.81
N ASN A 210 2.31 -37.52 -20.73
CA ASN A 210 3.35 -37.68 -21.76
C ASN A 210 4.41 -38.68 -21.30
#